data_2bb74a9bdc6d29016ede3d8b1ec12012
#
_entry.id   2bb74a9bdc6d29016ede3d8b1ec12012
#
_cell.length_a   1.000
_cell.length_b   1.000
_cell.length_c   1.000
_cell.angle_alpha   90.00
_cell.angle_beta   90.00
_cell.angle_gamma   90.00
#
_symmetry.space_group_name_H-M   'P 1'
#
loop_
_entity.id
_entity.type
_entity.pdbx_description
1 polymer ?
#
loop_
_entity_poly.entity_id
_entity_poly.type
_entity_poly.pdbx_seq_one_letter_code
_entity_poly.pdbx_strand_id
1 'polypeptide(L)'
;LPITLAFHIADGIHSFPAKKGIDDHKILEYIMNKIENISLAYLSIGDYQELKQAMIDSYLTMPNQYWREQQIQELINKFPEGQVVIKVNDQIAGCALSIIVDGERFEKKHSFKEITGYYTFSTHNPNGNTLYGIEVFIVPEFRGLRLGRRLYDYRKELCETLNLRGIAFGGRIPNYHKYASTISPKEYIEKVKSKEIYDPVLSFQLANSFYPTKILKGYLEGDQASNEYAVLLKWDNIYYSKPNETPLTIKRVVRVGLIQWQMRSYNDLDDLMQQVEFFVDAVSEYRCDFVLFPEFFNAPLMAKDNHLSEAEAIRNLAAFTPEITERFSKMAISYNINILTGSMPLVRNNSLYNVGYLCRRDGSTESYEKLHITPDEARVWGMKGGSKLQGFDTDCGRIGVLICYDSEFPELSRLLADDGMDILFVPFLTDTQNGYSRVRNCAQARAIENECYVAIAGSVGNLPRVHNMDIQYAQSIVFTPCDFAFPANGIKAEATPNTEMILVADVDIDLLRQLNRFGSVRNLNDRRFDIFELKKTKSLTDGLN
;
A
#
# COMPACT_ATOMS: atom_id res chain seq x y z
N LEU A 1 16.49 -10.04 -29.36
CA LEU A 1 15.04 -10.17 -29.46
C LEU A 1 14.44 -9.57 -28.21
N PRO A 2 13.71 -8.48 -28.27
CA PRO A 2 13.05 -7.90 -27.10
C PRO A 2 11.83 -8.74 -26.78
N ILE A 3 11.81 -9.32 -25.60
CA ILE A 3 10.59 -9.84 -24.98
C ILE A 3 9.85 -8.60 -24.48
N THR A 4 8.95 -8.10 -25.30
CA THR A 4 8.00 -7.05 -24.94
C THR A 4 7.09 -7.65 -23.88
N LEU A 5 7.27 -7.22 -22.62
CA LEU A 5 6.38 -7.55 -21.49
C LEU A 5 5.01 -6.90 -21.73
N ALA A 6 4.09 -7.69 -22.25
CA ALA A 6 2.66 -7.44 -22.14
C ALA A 6 2.19 -7.89 -20.74
N PHE A 7 2.69 -7.24 -19.70
CA PHE A 7 2.26 -7.42 -18.31
C PHE A 7 1.61 -6.15 -17.79
N HIS A 8 0.61 -5.66 -18.49
CA HIS A 8 -0.18 -4.58 -17.88
C HIS A 8 -1.58 -4.62 -18.44
N ILE A 9 -2.54 -4.47 -17.53
CA ILE A 9 -3.99 -4.40 -17.74
C ILE A 9 -4.67 -5.76 -17.50
N ALA A 10 -4.51 -6.32 -16.30
CA ALA A 10 -5.33 -7.43 -15.83
C ALA A 10 -6.51 -7.00 -14.94
N ASP A 11 -6.67 -5.71 -14.64
CA ASP A 11 -7.79 -5.19 -13.87
C ASP A 11 -8.71 -4.32 -14.73
N GLY A 12 -9.59 -4.97 -15.50
CA GLY A 12 -10.89 -4.40 -15.81
C GLY A 12 -11.05 -3.34 -16.89
N ILE A 13 -10.07 -3.05 -17.75
CA ILE A 13 -10.23 -2.03 -18.82
C ILE A 13 -11.07 -2.53 -20.02
N HIS A 14 -11.54 -3.76 -20.06
CA HIS A 14 -12.28 -4.30 -21.21
C HIS A 14 -13.78 -4.45 -20.99
N SER A 15 -14.48 -3.44 -20.48
CA SER A 15 -15.96 -3.48 -20.53
C SER A 15 -16.66 -2.13 -20.52
N PHE A 16 -16.05 -1.09 -21.05
CA PHE A 16 -16.86 0.02 -21.56
C PHE A 16 -17.37 -0.38 -22.95
N PRO A 17 -18.70 -0.22 -23.24
CA PRO A 17 -19.13 -0.28 -24.62
C PRO A 17 -18.40 0.83 -25.35
N ALA A 18 -17.53 0.48 -26.28
CA ALA A 18 -16.71 1.40 -27.04
C ALA A 18 -17.60 2.47 -27.69
N LYS A 19 -17.74 3.62 -27.06
CA LYS A 19 -18.04 4.85 -27.78
C LYS A 19 -16.78 5.18 -28.56
N LYS A 20 -16.84 4.95 -29.86
CA LYS A 20 -15.76 5.27 -30.79
C LYS A 20 -15.22 6.67 -30.48
N GLY A 21 -13.99 6.76 -29.99
CA GLY A 21 -13.21 7.99 -30.02
C GLY A 21 -12.71 8.56 -28.67
N ILE A 22 -12.85 7.88 -27.55
CA ILE A 22 -12.25 8.33 -26.28
C ILE A 22 -11.29 7.25 -25.79
N ASP A 23 -10.05 7.66 -25.55
CA ASP A 23 -8.97 6.83 -25.00
C ASP A 23 -9.28 6.51 -23.54
N ASP A 24 -9.45 5.21 -23.23
CA ASP A 24 -9.80 4.75 -21.88
C ASP A 24 -8.78 5.24 -20.83
N HIS A 25 -7.53 5.42 -21.23
CA HIS A 25 -6.47 5.98 -20.40
C HIS A 25 -6.77 7.43 -19.98
N LYS A 26 -7.28 8.26 -20.90
CA LYS A 26 -7.67 9.66 -20.60
C LYS A 26 -8.89 9.76 -19.68
N ILE A 27 -9.80 8.79 -19.76
CA ILE A 27 -10.95 8.71 -18.84
C ILE A 27 -10.46 8.39 -17.43
N LEU A 28 -9.57 7.41 -17.30
CA LEU A 28 -8.98 7.03 -16.01
C LEU A 28 -8.20 8.20 -15.40
N GLU A 29 -7.38 8.86 -16.19
CA GLU A 29 -6.64 10.05 -15.78
C GLU A 29 -7.56 11.20 -15.35
N TYR A 30 -8.65 11.45 -16.08
CA TYR A 30 -9.65 12.45 -15.70
C TYR A 30 -10.35 12.11 -14.37
N ILE A 31 -10.69 10.84 -14.14
CA ILE A 31 -11.29 10.37 -12.89
C ILE A 31 -10.30 10.53 -11.75
N MET A 32 -9.05 10.08 -11.94
CA MET A 32 -8.02 10.16 -10.90
C MET A 32 -7.70 11.60 -10.47
N ASN A 33 -7.76 12.56 -11.39
CA ASN A 33 -7.55 13.98 -11.07
C ASN A 33 -8.68 14.61 -10.23
N LYS A 34 -9.83 13.92 -10.07
CA LYS A 34 -10.96 14.36 -9.23
C LYS A 34 -11.05 13.63 -7.89
N ILE A 35 -10.15 12.67 -7.64
CA ILE A 35 -10.16 11.92 -6.39
C ILE A 35 -9.41 12.73 -5.34
N GLU A 36 -10.13 13.15 -4.31
CA GLU A 36 -9.59 13.85 -3.14
C GLU A 36 -9.39 12.90 -1.96
N ASN A 37 -10.27 11.88 -1.85
CA ASN A 37 -10.28 10.95 -0.72
C ASN A 37 -10.78 9.57 -1.16
N ILE A 38 -10.14 8.51 -0.62
CA ILE A 38 -10.64 7.13 -0.69
C ILE A 38 -10.63 6.56 0.72
N SER A 39 -11.80 6.13 1.19
CA SER A 39 -11.97 5.54 2.51
C SER A 39 -12.67 4.18 2.45
N LEU A 40 -12.33 3.31 3.40
CA LEU A 40 -13.05 2.08 3.66
C LEU A 40 -13.80 2.25 4.97
N ALA A 41 -15.11 1.98 4.98
CA ALA A 41 -15.97 2.18 6.13
C ALA A 41 -16.91 0.99 6.33
N TYR A 42 -17.37 0.80 7.57
CA TYR A 42 -18.47 -0.11 7.83
C TYR A 42 -19.74 0.43 7.19
N LEU A 43 -20.49 -0.48 6.54
CA LEU A 43 -21.78 -0.15 5.96
C LEU A 43 -22.77 0.21 7.07
N SER A 44 -23.38 1.37 6.96
CA SER A 44 -24.49 1.79 7.83
C SER A 44 -25.83 1.72 7.10
N ILE A 45 -26.94 1.64 7.84
CA ILE A 45 -28.26 1.64 7.19
C ILE A 45 -28.56 2.97 6.50
N GLY A 46 -27.94 4.07 6.96
CA GLY A 46 -28.03 5.37 6.32
C GLY A 46 -27.47 5.39 4.91
N ASP A 47 -26.55 4.48 4.58
CA ASP A 47 -25.94 4.36 3.25
C ASP A 47 -26.84 3.55 2.27
N TYR A 48 -27.97 3.01 2.71
CA TYR A 48 -28.73 2.03 1.92
C TYR A 48 -29.18 2.53 0.56
N GLN A 49 -29.67 3.76 0.45
CA GLN A 49 -30.19 4.27 -0.83
C GLN A 49 -29.07 4.41 -1.85
N GLU A 50 -27.92 4.86 -1.43
CA GLU A 50 -26.72 4.97 -2.26
C GLU A 50 -26.17 3.59 -2.63
N LEU A 51 -26.08 2.65 -1.67
CA LEU A 51 -25.70 1.27 -1.91
C LEU A 51 -26.63 0.60 -2.94
N LYS A 52 -27.93 0.81 -2.84
CA LYS A 52 -28.91 0.29 -3.79
C LYS A 52 -28.63 0.81 -5.20
N GLN A 53 -28.40 2.11 -5.36
CA GLN A 53 -28.07 2.70 -6.65
C GLN A 53 -26.75 2.12 -7.19
N ALA A 54 -25.72 2.03 -6.36
CA ALA A 54 -24.42 1.43 -6.71
C ALA A 54 -24.55 -0.03 -7.19
N MET A 55 -25.44 -0.83 -6.58
CA MET A 55 -25.74 -2.20 -7.04
C MET A 55 -26.42 -2.21 -8.41
N ILE A 56 -27.43 -1.36 -8.62
CA ILE A 56 -28.13 -1.24 -9.90
C ILE A 56 -27.14 -0.88 -11.02
N ASP A 57 -26.26 0.08 -10.79
CA ASP A 57 -25.26 0.55 -11.75
C ASP A 57 -24.20 -0.53 -12.03
N SER A 58 -23.92 -1.39 -11.06
CA SER A 58 -22.92 -2.46 -11.18
C SER A 58 -23.46 -3.69 -11.92
N TYR A 59 -24.76 -3.97 -11.86
CA TYR A 59 -25.39 -5.18 -12.38
C TYR A 59 -26.36 -4.91 -13.54
N LEU A 60 -25.91 -4.21 -14.57
CA LEU A 60 -26.72 -3.82 -15.75
C LEU A 60 -27.40 -5.01 -16.46
N THR A 61 -26.83 -6.21 -16.37
CA THR A 61 -27.43 -7.44 -16.96
C THR A 61 -28.47 -8.10 -16.05
N MET A 62 -28.63 -7.62 -14.83
CA MET A 62 -29.57 -8.15 -13.83
C MET A 62 -30.24 -6.99 -13.06
N PRO A 63 -31.04 -6.14 -13.73
CA PRO A 63 -31.43 -4.82 -13.20
C PRO A 63 -32.31 -4.83 -11.95
N ASN A 64 -32.85 -5.98 -11.56
CA ASN A 64 -33.73 -6.11 -10.38
C ASN A 64 -33.04 -6.92 -9.24
N GLN A 65 -31.77 -7.24 -9.36
CA GLN A 65 -31.03 -7.98 -8.33
C GLN A 65 -30.23 -7.02 -7.46
N TYR A 66 -30.86 -6.55 -6.40
CA TYR A 66 -30.22 -5.79 -5.33
C TYR A 66 -30.75 -6.26 -3.97
N TRP A 67 -29.93 -6.14 -2.95
CA TRP A 67 -30.32 -6.44 -1.58
C TRP A 67 -31.37 -5.45 -1.09
N ARG A 68 -32.43 -5.97 -0.45
CA ARG A 68 -33.47 -5.13 0.16
C ARG A 68 -32.97 -4.51 1.45
N GLU A 69 -33.52 -3.37 1.84
CA GLU A 69 -33.12 -2.64 3.04
C GLU A 69 -33.15 -3.51 4.29
N GLN A 70 -34.22 -4.29 4.47
CA GLN A 70 -34.34 -5.24 5.60
C GLN A 70 -33.23 -6.29 5.61
N GLN A 71 -32.77 -6.76 4.45
CA GLN A 71 -31.69 -7.73 4.35
C GLN A 71 -30.32 -7.10 4.72
N ILE A 72 -30.09 -5.87 4.29
CA ILE A 72 -28.89 -5.11 4.67
C ILE A 72 -28.90 -4.82 6.17
N GLN A 73 -30.02 -4.41 6.73
CA GLN A 73 -30.16 -4.19 8.17
C GLN A 73 -29.88 -5.46 8.97
N GLU A 74 -30.37 -6.62 8.50
CA GLU A 74 -30.15 -7.91 9.15
C GLU A 74 -28.65 -8.31 9.12
N LEU A 75 -27.95 -8.08 8.01
CA LEU A 75 -26.51 -8.30 7.90
C LEU A 75 -25.71 -7.41 8.85
N ILE A 76 -26.05 -6.12 8.90
CA ILE A 76 -25.38 -5.15 9.79
C ILE A 76 -25.59 -5.57 11.25
N ASN A 77 -26.82 -5.97 11.62
CA ASN A 77 -27.13 -6.39 13.00
C ASN A 77 -26.40 -7.67 13.40
N LYS A 78 -26.22 -8.62 12.47
CA LYS A 78 -25.58 -9.91 12.76
C LYS A 78 -24.06 -9.84 12.76
N PHE A 79 -23.47 -9.10 11.85
CA PHE A 79 -22.03 -9.09 11.62
C PHE A 79 -21.60 -7.77 10.97
N PRO A 80 -21.57 -6.65 11.71
CA PRO A 80 -21.25 -5.32 11.16
C PRO A 80 -19.87 -5.25 10.52
N GLU A 81 -18.85 -5.90 11.09
CA GLU A 81 -17.48 -5.90 10.59
C GLU A 81 -17.35 -6.61 9.24
N GLY A 82 -18.26 -7.51 8.92
CA GLY A 82 -18.32 -8.21 7.64
C GLY A 82 -18.98 -7.42 6.50
N GLN A 83 -19.54 -6.24 6.80
CA GLN A 83 -20.28 -5.40 5.85
C GLN A 83 -19.52 -4.10 5.65
N VAL A 84 -18.82 -3.98 4.51
CA VAL A 84 -17.97 -2.81 4.25
C VAL A 84 -18.26 -2.18 2.90
N VAL A 85 -18.08 -0.88 2.85
CA VAL A 85 -18.11 -0.07 1.62
C VAL A 85 -16.79 0.64 1.44
N ILE A 86 -16.40 0.80 0.18
CA ILE A 86 -15.32 1.70 -0.19
C ILE A 86 -15.94 2.94 -0.82
N LYS A 87 -15.51 4.12 -0.33
CA LYS A 87 -16.02 5.42 -0.78
C LYS A 87 -14.91 6.19 -1.48
N VAL A 88 -15.28 6.88 -2.55
CA VAL A 88 -14.44 7.84 -3.27
C VAL A 88 -15.13 9.19 -3.17
N ASN A 89 -14.48 10.19 -2.58
CA ASN A 89 -15.06 11.50 -2.31
C ASN A 89 -16.43 11.37 -1.62
N ASP A 90 -16.51 10.54 -0.57
CA ASP A 90 -17.72 10.19 0.19
C ASP A 90 -18.82 9.45 -0.59
N GLN A 91 -18.65 9.17 -1.88
CA GLN A 91 -19.58 8.38 -2.69
C GLN A 91 -19.21 6.90 -2.64
N ILE A 92 -20.22 6.00 -2.52
CA ILE A 92 -20.01 4.55 -2.55
C ILE A 92 -19.49 4.11 -3.92
N ALA A 93 -18.23 3.72 -3.97
CA ALA A 93 -17.56 3.19 -5.15
C ALA A 93 -17.60 1.66 -5.23
N GLY A 94 -17.85 0.98 -4.12
CA GLY A 94 -17.95 -0.47 -4.06
C GLY A 94 -18.34 -0.99 -2.70
N CYS A 95 -18.62 -2.29 -2.64
CA CYS A 95 -19.10 -2.93 -1.43
C CYS A 95 -18.57 -4.37 -1.33
N ALA A 96 -18.38 -4.87 -0.11
CA ALA A 96 -18.15 -6.28 0.19
C ALA A 96 -19.02 -6.69 1.38
N LEU A 97 -19.85 -7.73 1.20
CA LEU A 97 -20.70 -8.30 2.23
C LEU A 97 -20.26 -9.73 2.53
N SER A 98 -20.22 -10.08 3.80
CA SER A 98 -19.74 -11.39 4.26
C SER A 98 -20.56 -11.92 5.43
N ILE A 99 -20.54 -13.24 5.62
CA ILE A 99 -21.05 -13.93 6.81
C ILE A 99 -20.00 -14.92 7.30
N ILE A 100 -20.07 -15.31 8.55
CA ILE A 100 -19.24 -16.39 9.08
C ILE A 100 -20.09 -17.67 9.04
N VAL A 101 -19.51 -18.79 8.58
CA VAL A 101 -20.20 -20.08 8.47
C VAL A 101 -19.33 -21.23 8.96
N ASP A 102 -19.96 -22.39 9.19
CA ASP A 102 -19.26 -23.66 9.36
C ASP A 102 -18.78 -24.14 7.99
N GLY A 103 -17.50 -23.94 7.69
CA GLY A 103 -16.92 -24.22 6.36
C GLY A 103 -17.17 -25.64 5.88
N GLU A 104 -17.10 -26.65 6.76
CA GLU A 104 -17.32 -28.06 6.41
C GLU A 104 -18.71 -28.32 5.83
N ARG A 105 -19.73 -27.61 6.32
CA ARG A 105 -21.11 -27.72 5.81
C ARG A 105 -21.21 -27.25 4.37
N PHE A 106 -20.47 -26.18 3.99
CA PHE A 106 -20.53 -25.53 2.69
C PHE A 106 -19.36 -25.91 1.76
N GLU A 107 -18.49 -26.79 2.19
CA GLU A 107 -17.55 -27.46 1.29
C GLU A 107 -18.24 -28.40 0.31
N LYS A 108 -19.46 -28.84 0.61
CA LYS A 108 -20.32 -29.59 -0.31
C LYS A 108 -20.95 -28.66 -1.34
N LYS A 109 -21.57 -29.26 -2.37
CA LYS A 109 -22.35 -28.51 -3.37
C LYS A 109 -23.50 -27.79 -2.67
N HIS A 110 -23.61 -26.50 -2.90
CA HIS A 110 -24.69 -25.64 -2.37
C HIS A 110 -25.05 -24.53 -3.37
N SER A 111 -26.23 -23.95 -3.23
CA SER A 111 -26.69 -22.79 -3.98
C SER A 111 -26.50 -21.50 -3.18
N PHE A 112 -26.63 -20.36 -3.86
CA PHE A 112 -26.58 -19.05 -3.23
C PHE A 112 -27.73 -18.86 -2.22
N LYS A 113 -28.92 -19.38 -2.53
CA LYS A 113 -30.05 -19.38 -1.60
C LYS A 113 -29.74 -20.15 -0.32
N GLU A 114 -29.15 -21.33 -0.44
CA GLU A 114 -28.81 -22.17 0.73
C GLU A 114 -27.74 -21.52 1.61
N ILE A 115 -26.66 -20.99 1.04
CA ILE A 115 -25.60 -20.35 1.82
C ILE A 115 -26.08 -19.08 2.53
N THR A 116 -26.99 -18.33 1.93
CA THR A 116 -27.58 -17.12 2.55
C THR A 116 -28.77 -17.43 3.47
N GLY A 117 -29.09 -18.73 3.72
CA GLY A 117 -30.27 -19.10 4.50
C GLY A 117 -31.56 -18.56 3.90
N TYR A 118 -31.71 -18.67 2.58
CA TYR A 118 -32.84 -18.12 1.82
C TYR A 118 -32.99 -16.61 2.02
N TYR A 119 -31.84 -15.89 2.02
CA TYR A 119 -31.74 -14.45 2.19
C TYR A 119 -32.11 -13.92 3.60
N THR A 120 -32.20 -14.81 4.60
CA THR A 120 -32.40 -14.46 6.01
C THR A 120 -31.11 -14.42 6.80
N PHE A 121 -30.00 -14.87 6.18
CA PHE A 121 -28.70 -15.03 6.83
C PHE A 121 -28.71 -15.88 8.10
N SER A 122 -29.67 -16.82 8.20
CA SER A 122 -29.76 -17.78 9.30
C SER A 122 -28.58 -18.78 9.33
N THR A 123 -27.81 -18.82 8.26
CA THR A 123 -26.56 -19.61 8.17
C THR A 123 -25.36 -18.92 8.81
N HIS A 124 -25.47 -17.63 9.15
CA HIS A 124 -24.43 -16.95 9.89
C HIS A 124 -24.27 -17.59 11.28
N ASN A 125 -23.02 -18.00 11.57
CA ASN A 125 -22.62 -18.57 12.85
C ASN A 125 -21.39 -17.80 13.38
N PRO A 126 -21.50 -16.96 14.42
CA PRO A 126 -20.36 -16.22 14.97
C PRO A 126 -19.21 -17.14 15.45
N ASN A 127 -19.52 -18.41 15.77
CA ASN A 127 -18.54 -19.42 16.18
C ASN A 127 -18.08 -20.31 15.01
N GLY A 128 -18.46 -19.98 13.78
CA GLY A 128 -18.01 -20.67 12.58
C GLY A 128 -16.53 -20.44 12.31
N ASN A 129 -15.98 -21.18 11.38
CA ASN A 129 -14.55 -21.16 11.09
C ASN A 129 -14.19 -20.59 9.70
N THR A 130 -15.16 -20.13 8.93
CA THR A 130 -14.94 -19.69 7.54
C THR A 130 -15.68 -18.38 7.26
N LEU A 131 -14.98 -17.37 6.75
CA LEU A 131 -15.58 -16.15 6.24
C LEU A 131 -16.15 -16.43 4.84
N TYR A 132 -17.46 -16.34 4.66
CA TYR A 132 -18.09 -16.54 3.36
C TYR A 132 -18.50 -15.21 2.73
N GLY A 133 -17.88 -14.90 1.58
CA GLY A 133 -18.22 -13.72 0.79
C GLY A 133 -19.53 -13.92 0.05
N ILE A 134 -20.53 -13.08 0.32
CA ILE A 134 -21.85 -13.15 -0.34
C ILE A 134 -22.01 -12.07 -1.43
N GLU A 135 -21.22 -11.00 -1.35
CA GLU A 135 -21.24 -9.91 -2.34
C GLU A 135 -19.87 -9.26 -2.45
N VAL A 136 -19.49 -8.86 -3.65
CA VAL A 136 -18.42 -7.91 -3.92
C VAL A 136 -18.64 -7.26 -5.28
N PHE A 137 -18.63 -5.94 -5.33
CA PHE A 137 -18.67 -5.20 -6.59
C PHE A 137 -17.94 -3.87 -6.48
N ILE A 138 -17.56 -3.35 -7.64
CA ILE A 138 -17.10 -1.97 -7.84
C ILE A 138 -17.98 -1.35 -8.91
N VAL A 139 -18.50 -0.16 -8.64
CA VAL A 139 -19.29 0.65 -9.58
C VAL A 139 -18.45 0.89 -10.84
N PRO A 140 -19.02 0.74 -12.05
CA PRO A 140 -18.27 0.82 -13.30
C PRO A 140 -17.38 2.06 -13.43
N GLU A 141 -17.84 3.21 -12.95
CA GLU A 141 -17.12 4.48 -12.97
C GLU A 141 -15.78 4.42 -12.22
N PHE A 142 -15.69 3.63 -11.15
CA PHE A 142 -14.50 3.53 -10.29
C PHE A 142 -13.65 2.27 -10.56
N ARG A 143 -13.94 1.53 -11.64
CA ARG A 143 -13.10 0.39 -12.05
C ARG A 143 -11.76 0.89 -12.60
N GLY A 144 -10.71 0.08 -12.47
CA GLY A 144 -9.34 0.47 -12.82
C GLY A 144 -8.55 1.12 -11.69
N LEU A 145 -9.20 1.53 -10.59
CA LEU A 145 -8.56 2.09 -9.38
C LEU A 145 -8.14 1.02 -8.37
N ARG A 146 -8.14 -0.26 -8.73
CA ARG A 146 -7.81 -1.42 -7.89
C ARG A 146 -8.60 -1.50 -6.57
N LEU A 147 -9.76 -0.82 -6.46
CA LEU A 147 -10.58 -0.78 -5.25
C LEU A 147 -11.12 -2.16 -4.85
N GLY A 148 -11.38 -3.03 -5.83
CA GLY A 148 -11.78 -4.41 -5.56
C GLY A 148 -10.71 -5.21 -4.81
N ARG A 149 -9.43 -4.96 -5.08
CA ARG A 149 -8.30 -5.54 -4.33
C ARG A 149 -8.35 -5.11 -2.86
N ARG A 150 -8.57 -3.82 -2.56
CA ARG A 150 -8.71 -3.32 -1.18
C ARG A 150 -9.84 -4.01 -0.41
N LEU A 151 -10.97 -4.30 -1.07
CA LEU A 151 -12.08 -5.04 -0.45
C LEU A 151 -11.69 -6.49 -0.12
N TYR A 152 -10.89 -7.15 -0.98
CA TYR A 152 -10.37 -8.48 -0.68
C TYR A 152 -9.27 -8.46 0.39
N ASP A 153 -8.40 -7.47 0.38
CA ASP A 153 -7.36 -7.31 1.41
C ASP A 153 -8.00 -7.12 2.78
N TYR A 154 -9.03 -6.26 2.89
CA TYR A 154 -9.83 -6.12 4.11
C TYR A 154 -10.45 -7.45 4.58
N ARG A 155 -11.05 -8.24 3.66
CA ARG A 155 -11.62 -9.56 4.02
C ARG A 155 -10.55 -10.51 4.56
N LYS A 156 -9.35 -10.50 4.02
CA LYS A 156 -8.23 -11.31 4.49
C LYS A 156 -7.79 -10.88 5.88
N GLU A 157 -7.62 -9.59 6.10
CA GLU A 157 -7.30 -9.01 7.42
C GLU A 157 -8.39 -9.34 8.45
N LEU A 158 -9.66 -9.18 8.10
CA LEU A 158 -10.78 -9.57 8.98
C LEU A 158 -10.76 -11.07 9.31
N CYS A 159 -10.50 -11.93 8.31
CA CYS A 159 -10.40 -13.36 8.50
C CYS A 159 -9.24 -13.73 9.43
N GLU A 160 -8.10 -13.08 9.31
CA GLU A 160 -6.94 -13.23 10.21
C GLU A 160 -7.26 -12.74 11.62
N THR A 161 -7.86 -11.54 11.74
CA THR A 161 -8.24 -10.92 13.02
C THR A 161 -9.22 -11.78 13.83
N LEU A 162 -10.19 -12.39 13.15
CA LEU A 162 -11.18 -13.27 13.77
C LEU A 162 -10.68 -14.72 13.91
N ASN A 163 -9.42 -15.00 13.60
CA ASN A 163 -8.84 -16.34 13.62
C ASN A 163 -9.70 -17.36 12.86
N LEU A 164 -10.22 -17.00 11.69
CA LEU A 164 -10.96 -17.91 10.84
C LEU A 164 -10.00 -18.72 9.96
N ARG A 165 -10.39 -19.97 9.62
CA ARG A 165 -9.58 -20.88 8.80
C ARG A 165 -9.28 -20.36 7.39
N GLY A 166 -10.19 -19.53 6.87
CA GLY A 166 -10.02 -18.98 5.52
C GLY A 166 -11.28 -18.28 5.01
N ILE A 167 -11.21 -17.86 3.76
CA ILE A 167 -12.31 -17.23 3.04
C ILE A 167 -12.82 -18.19 1.97
N ALA A 168 -14.13 -18.24 1.76
CA ALA A 168 -14.76 -18.98 0.67
C ALA A 168 -15.86 -18.15 0.03
N PHE A 169 -16.14 -18.37 -1.25
CA PHE A 169 -17.30 -17.82 -1.96
C PHE A 169 -17.53 -18.51 -3.30
N GLY A 170 -18.76 -18.41 -3.83
CA GLY A 170 -19.08 -18.84 -5.18
C GLY A 170 -18.82 -17.72 -6.19
N GLY A 171 -17.72 -17.80 -6.91
CA GLY A 171 -17.38 -16.86 -7.98
C GLY A 171 -18.14 -17.17 -9.26
N ARG A 172 -18.83 -16.18 -9.82
CA ARG A 172 -19.50 -16.28 -11.13
C ARG A 172 -18.48 -16.43 -12.26
N ILE A 173 -18.91 -16.98 -13.39
CA ILE A 173 -18.10 -17.07 -14.61
C ILE A 173 -18.87 -16.46 -15.80
N PRO A 174 -19.10 -15.13 -15.81
CA PRO A 174 -20.08 -14.50 -16.68
C PRO A 174 -19.78 -14.60 -18.18
N ASN A 175 -18.57 -14.90 -18.60
CA ASN A 175 -18.26 -15.14 -20.01
C ASN A 175 -18.47 -16.59 -20.45
N TYR A 176 -18.79 -17.49 -19.54
CA TYR A 176 -18.93 -18.93 -19.87
C TYR A 176 -20.03 -19.19 -20.91
N HIS A 177 -21.13 -18.43 -20.92
CA HIS A 177 -22.19 -18.61 -21.93
C HIS A 177 -21.67 -18.54 -23.38
N LYS A 178 -20.58 -17.81 -23.63
CA LYS A 178 -19.99 -17.70 -24.98
C LYS A 178 -19.28 -18.99 -25.42
N TYR A 179 -18.91 -19.83 -24.49
CA TYR A 179 -18.12 -21.04 -24.70
C TYR A 179 -18.86 -22.33 -24.37
N ALA A 180 -20.05 -22.23 -23.76
CA ALA A 180 -20.78 -23.38 -23.21
C ALA A 180 -21.19 -24.43 -24.26
N SER A 181 -21.27 -24.04 -25.54
CA SER A 181 -21.52 -24.98 -26.65
C SER A 181 -20.29 -25.78 -27.09
N THR A 182 -19.07 -25.34 -26.70
CA THR A 182 -17.81 -25.93 -27.21
C THR A 182 -16.95 -26.55 -26.13
N ILE A 183 -16.98 -26.03 -24.91
CA ILE A 183 -16.16 -26.55 -23.81
C ILE A 183 -16.96 -26.67 -22.51
N SER A 184 -16.53 -27.59 -21.66
CA SER A 184 -17.15 -27.81 -20.35
C SER A 184 -16.78 -26.69 -19.36
N PRO A 185 -17.56 -26.50 -18.26
CA PRO A 185 -17.20 -25.52 -17.22
C PRO A 185 -15.80 -25.78 -16.63
N LYS A 186 -15.41 -27.04 -16.48
CA LYS A 186 -14.07 -27.41 -15.97
C LYS A 186 -12.97 -26.95 -16.92
N GLU A 187 -13.13 -27.24 -18.20
CA GLU A 187 -12.16 -26.83 -19.22
C GLU A 187 -12.08 -25.30 -19.35
N TYR A 188 -13.23 -24.61 -19.26
CA TYR A 188 -13.27 -23.15 -19.24
C TYR A 188 -12.47 -22.57 -18.08
N ILE A 189 -12.63 -23.10 -16.86
CA ILE A 189 -11.89 -22.66 -15.68
C ILE A 189 -10.38 -22.87 -15.87
N GLU A 190 -9.95 -24.03 -16.38
CA GLU A 190 -8.54 -24.28 -16.65
C GLU A 190 -7.96 -23.32 -17.71
N LYS A 191 -8.73 -23.00 -18.76
CA LYS A 191 -8.32 -22.03 -19.77
C LYS A 191 -8.25 -20.60 -19.22
N VAL A 192 -9.09 -20.24 -18.25
CA VAL A 192 -8.97 -18.94 -17.55
C VAL A 192 -7.73 -18.93 -16.65
N LYS A 193 -7.43 -20.02 -15.96
CA LYS A 193 -6.19 -20.16 -15.16
C LYS A 193 -4.93 -20.07 -16.00
N SER A 194 -4.92 -20.69 -17.17
CA SER A 194 -3.80 -20.64 -18.12
C SER A 194 -3.74 -19.31 -18.90
N LYS A 195 -4.67 -18.37 -18.65
CA LYS A 195 -4.80 -17.07 -19.35
C LYS A 195 -5.09 -17.18 -20.85
N GLU A 196 -5.56 -18.35 -21.33
CA GLU A 196 -6.04 -18.53 -22.70
C GLU A 196 -7.40 -17.85 -22.93
N ILE A 197 -8.22 -17.78 -21.89
CA ILE A 197 -9.52 -17.11 -21.88
C ILE A 197 -9.51 -16.09 -20.76
N TYR A 198 -10.02 -14.89 -21.04
CA TYR A 198 -10.26 -13.88 -20.02
C TYR A 198 -11.72 -13.93 -19.53
N ASP A 199 -11.91 -14.10 -18.22
CA ASP A 199 -13.19 -13.94 -17.56
C ASP A 199 -13.08 -12.81 -16.52
N PRO A 200 -13.91 -11.74 -16.59
CA PRO A 200 -13.70 -10.56 -15.77
C PRO A 200 -13.83 -10.80 -14.27
N VAL A 201 -14.61 -11.82 -13.87
CA VAL A 201 -14.81 -12.16 -12.45
C VAL A 201 -13.78 -13.17 -11.99
N LEU A 202 -13.68 -14.32 -12.68
CA LEU A 202 -12.76 -15.37 -12.26
C LEU A 202 -11.30 -14.93 -12.36
N SER A 203 -10.90 -14.23 -13.44
CA SER A 203 -9.53 -13.73 -13.58
C SER A 203 -9.14 -12.78 -12.46
N PHE A 204 -10.05 -11.87 -12.08
CA PHE A 204 -9.84 -10.96 -10.96
C PHE A 204 -9.71 -11.70 -9.62
N GLN A 205 -10.53 -12.72 -9.37
CA GLN A 205 -10.46 -13.52 -8.16
C GLN A 205 -9.17 -14.33 -8.05
N LEU A 206 -8.72 -14.92 -9.18
CA LEU A 206 -7.43 -15.62 -9.25
C LEU A 206 -6.25 -14.66 -9.00
N ALA A 207 -6.29 -13.44 -9.56
CA ALA A 207 -5.27 -12.41 -9.35
C ALA A 207 -5.20 -11.95 -7.88
N ASN A 208 -6.28 -12.12 -7.10
CA ASN A 208 -6.31 -11.84 -5.67
C ASN A 208 -5.99 -13.07 -4.79
N SER A 209 -5.24 -14.03 -5.32
CA SER A 209 -4.76 -15.21 -4.60
C SER A 209 -5.85 -16.19 -4.14
N PHE A 210 -7.04 -16.13 -4.72
CA PHE A 210 -8.05 -17.16 -4.51
C PHE A 210 -7.83 -18.32 -5.49
N TYR A 211 -8.08 -19.54 -5.05
CA TYR A 211 -7.92 -20.72 -5.87
C TYR A 211 -9.23 -21.51 -6.02
N PRO A 212 -9.52 -22.06 -7.20
CA PRO A 212 -10.74 -22.82 -7.47
C PRO A 212 -10.68 -24.20 -6.83
N THR A 213 -11.78 -24.61 -6.18
CA THR A 213 -11.88 -25.93 -5.54
C THR A 213 -12.96 -26.80 -6.14
N LYS A 214 -14.14 -26.25 -6.43
CA LYS A 214 -15.29 -26.99 -6.94
C LYS A 214 -16.12 -26.19 -7.92
N ILE A 215 -16.85 -26.88 -8.78
CA ILE A 215 -17.84 -26.29 -9.68
C ILE A 215 -19.22 -26.43 -9.02
N LEU A 216 -19.92 -25.32 -8.88
CA LEU A 216 -21.27 -25.21 -8.33
C LEU A 216 -22.25 -25.01 -9.50
N LYS A 217 -23.04 -26.04 -9.80
CA LYS A 217 -24.11 -25.98 -10.82
C LYS A 217 -25.42 -25.54 -10.16
N GLY A 218 -26.14 -24.60 -10.76
CA GLY A 218 -27.35 -24.02 -10.20
C GLY A 218 -27.07 -23.15 -8.98
N TYR A 219 -25.88 -22.50 -8.96
CA TYR A 219 -25.49 -21.69 -7.79
C TYR A 219 -26.32 -20.44 -7.65
N LEU A 220 -26.48 -19.67 -8.72
CA LEU A 220 -27.30 -18.47 -8.76
C LEU A 220 -28.37 -18.64 -9.84
N GLU A 221 -29.61 -18.79 -9.40
CA GLU A 221 -30.76 -18.98 -10.27
C GLU A 221 -30.95 -17.76 -11.17
N GLY A 222 -31.13 -18.00 -12.48
CA GLY A 222 -31.33 -16.97 -13.49
C GLY A 222 -30.05 -16.28 -13.97
N ASP A 223 -28.86 -16.69 -13.52
CA ASP A 223 -27.59 -16.20 -14.05
C ASP A 223 -27.28 -16.80 -15.43
N GLN A 224 -27.90 -16.27 -16.46
CA GLN A 224 -27.71 -16.74 -17.84
C GLN A 224 -26.27 -16.53 -18.33
N ALA A 225 -25.58 -15.47 -17.89
CA ALA A 225 -24.22 -15.17 -18.30
C ALA A 225 -23.21 -16.25 -17.88
N SER A 226 -23.44 -16.90 -16.75
CA SER A 226 -22.63 -18.02 -16.26
C SER A 226 -23.30 -19.37 -16.51
N ASN A 227 -24.45 -19.44 -17.20
CA ASN A 227 -25.30 -20.64 -17.29
C ASN A 227 -25.57 -21.26 -15.91
N GLU A 228 -25.79 -20.42 -14.89
CA GLU A 228 -26.00 -20.78 -13.48
C GLU A 228 -24.81 -21.54 -12.85
N TYR A 229 -23.64 -21.55 -13.48
CA TYR A 229 -22.44 -22.12 -12.90
C TYR A 229 -21.66 -21.06 -12.10
N ALA A 230 -21.10 -21.50 -10.99
CA ALA A 230 -20.09 -20.75 -10.24
C ALA A 230 -18.90 -21.65 -9.88
N VAL A 231 -17.82 -21.04 -9.47
CA VAL A 231 -16.63 -21.71 -8.97
C VAL A 231 -16.54 -21.44 -7.47
N LEU A 232 -16.48 -22.50 -6.66
CA LEU A 232 -16.15 -22.33 -5.24
C LEU A 232 -14.67 -21.98 -5.15
N LEU A 233 -14.40 -20.77 -4.78
CA LEU A 233 -13.06 -20.22 -4.58
C LEU A 233 -12.74 -20.17 -3.10
N LYS A 234 -11.48 -20.40 -2.76
CA LYS A 234 -10.98 -20.38 -1.38
C LYS A 234 -9.67 -19.59 -1.30
N TRP A 235 -9.44 -19.05 -0.11
CA TRP A 235 -8.16 -18.53 0.36
C TRP A 235 -7.95 -19.03 1.79
N ASP A 236 -6.79 -19.59 2.10
CA ASP A 236 -6.50 -20.15 3.41
C ASP A 236 -5.73 -19.16 4.27
N ASN A 237 -6.19 -18.99 5.51
CA ASN A 237 -5.48 -18.22 6.52
C ASN A 237 -4.32 -19.04 7.09
N ILE A 238 -3.11 -18.71 6.72
CA ILE A 238 -1.90 -19.41 7.18
C ILE A 238 -1.61 -19.20 8.68
N TYR A 239 -2.24 -18.19 9.30
CA TYR A 239 -2.11 -17.88 10.74
C TYR A 239 -3.21 -18.52 11.59
N TYR A 240 -4.11 -19.30 10.98
CA TYR A 240 -5.20 -19.94 11.70
C TYR A 240 -4.67 -20.90 12.76
N SER A 241 -5.13 -20.72 14.02
CA SER A 241 -4.87 -21.61 15.16
C SER A 241 -6.15 -22.31 15.58
N LYS A 242 -6.10 -23.62 15.85
CA LYS A 242 -7.25 -24.37 16.35
C LYS A 242 -7.64 -23.91 17.77
N PRO A 243 -8.92 -24.05 18.19
CA PRO A 243 -9.40 -23.55 19.49
C PRO A 243 -8.64 -24.03 20.73
N ASN A 244 -7.88 -25.12 20.64
CA ASN A 244 -7.06 -25.69 21.72
C ASN A 244 -5.54 -25.41 21.57
N GLU A 245 -5.15 -24.71 20.53
CA GLU A 245 -3.79 -24.22 20.35
C GLU A 245 -3.75 -22.78 20.88
N THR A 246 -2.67 -22.40 21.55
CA THR A 246 -2.50 -21.00 21.98
C THR A 246 -2.61 -20.13 20.72
N PRO A 247 -3.58 -19.20 20.61
CA PRO A 247 -3.70 -18.36 19.44
C PRO A 247 -2.36 -17.67 19.23
N LEU A 248 -1.82 -17.74 18.01
CA LEU A 248 -0.78 -16.79 17.61
C LEU A 248 -1.43 -15.42 17.80
N THR A 249 -1.01 -14.71 18.83
CA THR A 249 -1.50 -13.35 19.07
C THR A 249 -1.29 -12.59 17.78
N ILE A 250 -2.36 -12.06 17.19
CA ILE A 250 -2.23 -11.25 15.98
C ILE A 250 -1.45 -10.02 16.42
N LYS A 251 -0.15 -10.06 16.14
CA LYS A 251 0.74 -8.94 16.41
C LYS A 251 0.42 -7.88 15.38
N ARG A 252 0.40 -6.63 15.80
CA ARG A 252 0.27 -5.51 14.87
C ARG A 252 1.58 -5.38 14.09
N VAL A 253 1.66 -6.16 13.01
CA VAL A 253 2.84 -6.23 12.17
C VAL A 253 2.67 -5.27 11.00
N VAL A 254 3.57 -4.31 10.90
CA VAL A 254 3.68 -3.39 9.77
C VAL A 254 4.77 -3.90 8.83
N ARG A 255 4.46 -4.08 7.57
CA ARG A 255 5.41 -4.53 6.55
C ARG A 255 5.97 -3.33 5.79
N VAL A 256 7.28 -3.19 5.81
CA VAL A 256 8.01 -2.11 5.14
C VAL A 256 8.79 -2.65 3.95
N GLY A 257 8.72 -1.96 2.81
CA GLY A 257 9.53 -2.20 1.63
C GLY A 257 10.51 -1.05 1.41
N LEU A 258 11.79 -1.37 1.27
CA LEU A 258 12.84 -0.38 1.00
C LEU A 258 13.40 -0.61 -0.39
N ILE A 259 13.47 0.43 -1.18
CA ILE A 259 14.04 0.37 -2.53
C ILE A 259 15.50 0.76 -2.45
N GLN A 260 16.39 -0.21 -2.64
CA GLN A 260 17.78 0.05 -2.93
C GLN A 260 17.90 0.32 -4.42
N TRP A 261 17.83 1.61 -4.75
CA TRP A 261 17.65 2.11 -6.11
C TRP A 261 18.96 2.20 -6.86
N GLN A 262 19.04 1.56 -8.03
CA GLN A 262 20.20 1.73 -8.89
C GLN A 262 20.05 2.99 -9.76
N MET A 263 20.97 3.91 -9.58
CA MET A 263 21.12 5.06 -10.45
C MET A 263 21.56 4.60 -11.85
N ARG A 264 20.76 4.94 -12.86
CA ARG A 264 21.00 4.62 -14.26
C ARG A 264 20.45 5.73 -15.15
N SER A 265 20.88 5.80 -16.39
CA SER A 265 20.35 6.78 -17.34
C SER A 265 18.91 6.46 -17.73
N TYR A 266 18.07 7.49 -17.82
CA TYR A 266 16.70 7.44 -18.34
C TYR A 266 16.56 8.41 -19.51
N ASN A 267 15.68 8.08 -20.47
CA ASN A 267 15.41 8.93 -21.62
C ASN A 267 14.63 10.19 -21.24
N ASP A 268 13.67 10.04 -20.37
CA ASP A 268 12.77 11.09 -19.91
C ASP A 268 12.13 10.73 -18.55
N LEU A 269 11.20 11.56 -18.11
CA LEU A 269 10.46 11.34 -16.88
C LEU A 269 9.58 10.09 -16.93
N ASP A 270 8.99 9.79 -18.09
CA ASP A 270 8.10 8.63 -18.22
C ASP A 270 8.87 7.33 -18.05
N ASP A 271 10.06 7.23 -18.65
CA ASP A 271 10.95 6.08 -18.51
C ASP A 271 11.38 5.86 -17.04
N LEU A 272 11.72 6.94 -16.33
CA LEU A 272 12.02 6.88 -14.89
C LEU A 272 10.79 6.44 -14.09
N MET A 273 9.62 7.00 -14.36
CA MET A 273 8.40 6.68 -13.60
C MET A 273 7.86 5.28 -13.89
N GLN A 274 8.11 4.71 -15.07
CA GLN A 274 7.85 3.29 -15.34
C GLN A 274 8.69 2.37 -14.43
N GLN A 275 9.96 2.71 -14.22
CA GLN A 275 10.80 1.95 -13.29
C GLN A 275 10.34 2.13 -11.83
N VAL A 276 9.91 3.33 -11.44
CA VAL A 276 9.31 3.58 -10.12
C VAL A 276 8.07 2.72 -9.93
N GLU A 277 7.16 2.72 -10.91
CA GLU A 277 5.92 1.94 -10.86
C GLU A 277 6.19 0.44 -10.75
N PHE A 278 7.19 -0.08 -11.49
CA PHE A 278 7.62 -1.48 -11.36
C PHE A 278 7.97 -1.84 -9.91
N PHE A 279 8.72 -0.99 -9.20
CA PHE A 279 9.05 -1.24 -7.80
C PHE A 279 7.84 -1.10 -6.86
N VAL A 280 6.98 -0.12 -7.08
CA VAL A 280 5.74 0.06 -6.29
C VAL A 280 4.83 -1.15 -6.46
N ASP A 281 4.65 -1.64 -7.70
CA ASP A 281 3.86 -2.84 -7.99
C ASP A 281 4.44 -4.07 -7.27
N ALA A 282 5.74 -4.32 -7.44
CA ALA A 282 6.42 -5.44 -6.78
C ALA A 282 6.28 -5.41 -5.25
N VAL A 283 6.50 -4.24 -4.62
CA VAL A 283 6.38 -4.09 -3.16
C VAL A 283 4.92 -4.28 -2.72
N SER A 284 3.96 -3.82 -3.51
CA SER A 284 2.53 -3.98 -3.22
C SER A 284 2.09 -5.46 -3.28
N GLU A 285 2.68 -6.27 -4.18
CA GLU A 285 2.44 -7.72 -4.25
C GLU A 285 2.93 -8.45 -2.98
N TYR A 286 3.99 -7.94 -2.32
CA TYR A 286 4.40 -8.41 -0.99
C TYR A 286 3.49 -7.89 0.14
N ARG A 287 2.42 -7.13 -0.17
CA ARG A 287 1.50 -6.53 0.80
C ARG A 287 2.23 -5.63 1.80
N CYS A 288 3.18 -4.84 1.34
CA CYS A 288 3.82 -3.86 2.20
C CYS A 288 2.85 -2.72 2.51
N ASP A 289 2.92 -2.23 3.75
CA ASP A 289 2.17 -1.06 4.20
C ASP A 289 2.85 0.24 3.80
N PHE A 290 4.19 0.19 3.73
CA PHE A 290 5.03 1.32 3.31
C PHE A 290 6.03 0.90 2.24
N VAL A 291 6.33 1.83 1.34
CA VAL A 291 7.52 1.78 0.50
C VAL A 291 8.32 3.07 0.67
N LEU A 292 9.66 2.93 0.80
CA LEU A 292 10.59 4.05 0.89
C LEU A 292 11.51 4.06 -0.33
N PHE A 293 11.52 5.18 -1.07
CA PHE A 293 12.52 5.50 -2.08
C PHE A 293 13.67 6.31 -1.47
N PRO A 294 14.87 6.31 -2.07
CA PRO A 294 16.02 7.05 -1.53
C PRO A 294 16.00 8.54 -1.87
N GLU A 295 16.92 9.28 -1.25
CA GLU A 295 17.19 10.68 -1.54
C GLU A 295 17.66 10.85 -2.99
N PHE A 296 17.15 11.87 -3.70
CA PHE A 296 17.51 12.22 -5.09
C PHE A 296 17.43 11.07 -6.10
N PHE A 297 16.51 10.13 -5.92
CA PHE A 297 16.34 9.00 -6.86
C PHE A 297 16.09 9.47 -8.31
N ASN A 298 15.62 10.71 -8.50
CA ASN A 298 15.35 11.34 -9.77
C ASN A 298 16.58 12.05 -10.42
N ALA A 299 17.74 12.05 -9.74
CA ALA A 299 18.97 12.65 -10.23
C ALA A 299 19.38 12.26 -11.66
N PRO A 300 19.09 11.05 -12.16
CA PRO A 300 19.41 10.69 -13.54
C PRO A 300 18.84 11.63 -14.61
N LEU A 301 17.73 12.31 -14.33
CA LEU A 301 17.14 13.29 -15.26
C LEU A 301 18.01 14.54 -15.48
N MET A 302 18.97 14.81 -14.58
CA MET A 302 19.95 15.90 -14.75
C MET A 302 20.96 15.66 -15.88
N ALA A 303 21.07 14.43 -16.39
CA ALA A 303 22.04 14.13 -17.46
C ALA A 303 21.83 14.99 -18.73
N LYS A 304 20.63 15.49 -18.97
CA LYS A 304 20.32 16.42 -20.07
C LYS A 304 20.92 17.81 -19.87
N ASP A 305 21.11 18.21 -18.62
CA ASP A 305 21.55 19.53 -18.19
C ASP A 305 23.04 19.55 -17.81
N ASN A 306 23.79 18.50 -18.16
CA ASN A 306 25.20 18.35 -17.79
C ASN A 306 26.14 19.40 -18.42
N HIS A 307 25.60 20.21 -19.34
CA HIS A 307 26.27 21.37 -19.97
C HIS A 307 26.10 22.67 -19.15
N LEU A 308 25.19 22.67 -18.18
CA LEU A 308 24.92 23.79 -17.29
C LEU A 308 25.79 23.67 -16.02
N SER A 309 25.77 24.71 -15.19
CA SER A 309 26.31 24.61 -13.83
C SER A 309 25.46 23.67 -13.00
N GLU A 310 26.07 23.04 -11.97
CA GLU A 310 25.37 22.14 -11.06
C GLU A 310 24.19 22.82 -10.36
N ALA A 311 24.33 24.12 -10.04
CA ALA A 311 23.26 24.92 -9.44
C ALA A 311 22.07 25.18 -10.38
N GLU A 312 22.31 25.28 -11.67
CA GLU A 312 21.26 25.39 -12.70
C GLU A 312 20.63 24.04 -12.98
N ALA A 313 21.43 22.99 -13.16
CA ALA A 313 20.97 21.64 -13.44
C ALA A 313 20.02 21.10 -12.35
N ILE A 314 20.34 21.30 -11.05
CA ILE A 314 19.46 20.84 -9.95
C ILE A 314 18.15 21.66 -9.87
N ARG A 315 18.17 22.92 -10.31
CA ARG A 315 16.94 23.74 -10.40
C ARG A 315 16.04 23.28 -11.54
N ASN A 316 16.63 22.84 -12.67
CA ASN A 316 15.87 22.22 -13.76
C ASN A 316 15.27 20.89 -13.31
N LEU A 317 16.02 20.09 -12.54
CA LEU A 317 15.50 18.85 -11.94
C LEU A 317 14.30 19.12 -11.03
N ALA A 318 14.32 20.23 -10.27
CA ALA A 318 13.23 20.61 -9.38
C ALA A 318 11.89 20.85 -10.11
N ALA A 319 11.91 21.14 -11.41
CA ALA A 319 10.70 21.34 -12.20
C ALA A 319 9.87 20.04 -12.34
N PHE A 320 10.49 18.87 -12.24
CA PHE A 320 9.79 17.59 -12.31
C PHE A 320 9.11 17.19 -10.99
N THR A 321 9.50 17.78 -9.87
CA THR A 321 9.04 17.36 -8.54
C THR A 321 7.52 17.39 -8.36
N PRO A 322 6.77 18.41 -8.82
CA PRO A 322 5.30 18.39 -8.70
C PRO A 322 4.66 17.23 -9.45
N GLU A 323 5.07 16.96 -10.69
CA GLU A 323 4.53 15.86 -11.51
C GLU A 323 4.90 14.50 -10.92
N ILE A 324 6.14 14.31 -10.47
CA ILE A 324 6.57 13.08 -9.81
C ILE A 324 5.72 12.83 -8.56
N THR A 325 5.48 13.86 -7.74
CA THR A 325 4.66 13.75 -6.52
C THR A 325 3.23 13.35 -6.84
N GLU A 326 2.63 13.95 -7.87
CA GLU A 326 1.29 13.60 -8.33
C GLU A 326 1.20 12.13 -8.77
N ARG A 327 2.20 11.66 -9.55
CA ARG A 327 2.27 10.26 -9.98
C ARG A 327 2.42 9.31 -8.79
N PHE A 328 3.24 9.62 -7.79
CA PHE A 328 3.32 8.83 -6.55
C PHE A 328 2.01 8.81 -5.78
N SER A 329 1.31 9.92 -5.68
CA SER A 329 0.00 9.97 -5.02
C SER A 329 -1.01 9.05 -5.70
N LYS A 330 -1.05 9.04 -7.05
CA LYS A 330 -1.88 8.12 -7.83
C LYS A 330 -1.48 6.65 -7.60
N MET A 331 -0.18 6.35 -7.56
CA MET A 331 0.33 5.00 -7.27
C MET A 331 -0.04 4.57 -5.85
N ALA A 332 0.07 5.44 -4.85
CA ALA A 332 -0.28 5.12 -3.47
C ALA A 332 -1.74 4.65 -3.36
N ILE A 333 -2.65 5.31 -4.07
CA ILE A 333 -4.05 4.94 -4.18
C ILE A 333 -4.22 3.61 -4.92
N SER A 334 -3.65 3.49 -6.12
CA SER A 334 -3.87 2.35 -7.02
C SER A 334 -3.28 1.05 -6.45
N TYR A 335 -2.11 1.14 -5.81
CA TYR A 335 -1.40 -0.01 -5.27
C TYR A 335 -1.70 -0.26 -3.78
N ASN A 336 -2.58 0.54 -3.16
CA ASN A 336 -2.98 0.43 -1.75
C ASN A 336 -1.79 0.39 -0.78
N ILE A 337 -0.84 1.31 -0.95
CA ILE A 337 0.40 1.36 -0.18
C ILE A 337 0.74 2.82 0.19
N ASN A 338 1.26 3.05 1.39
CA ASN A 338 1.79 4.36 1.76
C ASN A 338 3.19 4.52 1.15
N ILE A 339 3.40 5.58 0.37
CA ILE A 339 4.66 5.82 -0.34
C ILE A 339 5.40 7.01 0.29
N LEU A 340 6.63 6.75 0.74
CA LEU A 340 7.60 7.79 1.04
C LEU A 340 8.47 7.96 -0.22
N THR A 341 8.33 9.12 -0.86
CA THR A 341 8.95 9.37 -2.17
C THR A 341 10.48 9.50 -2.13
N GLY A 342 11.10 9.22 -0.98
CA GLY A 342 12.49 9.62 -0.78
C GLY A 342 12.59 11.14 -0.62
N SER A 343 13.46 11.76 -1.43
CA SER A 343 13.43 13.22 -1.52
C SER A 343 13.91 13.71 -2.88
N MET A 344 13.52 14.94 -3.21
CA MET A 344 13.75 15.59 -4.50
C MET A 344 14.02 17.08 -4.31
N PRO A 345 14.70 17.75 -5.25
CA PRO A 345 14.85 19.19 -5.18
C PRO A 345 13.51 19.87 -5.47
N LEU A 346 13.22 20.96 -4.76
CA LEU A 346 12.05 21.81 -4.98
C LEU A 346 12.43 23.28 -4.90
N VAL A 347 12.04 24.07 -5.91
CA VAL A 347 12.17 25.53 -5.87
C VAL A 347 10.88 26.14 -5.35
N ARG A 348 10.99 26.87 -4.23
CA ARG A 348 9.90 27.62 -3.61
C ARG A 348 10.38 29.03 -3.25
N ASN A 349 9.69 30.07 -3.72
CA ASN A 349 10.07 31.46 -3.52
C ASN A 349 11.54 31.75 -3.89
N ASN A 350 11.95 31.28 -5.06
CA ASN A 350 13.31 31.36 -5.59
C ASN A 350 14.43 30.69 -4.75
N SER A 351 14.07 29.96 -3.69
CA SER A 351 14.99 29.17 -2.88
C SER A 351 14.85 27.69 -3.19
N LEU A 352 15.96 26.98 -3.19
CA LEU A 352 16.04 25.53 -3.46
C LEU A 352 16.03 24.77 -2.13
N TYR A 353 15.19 23.75 -2.03
CA TYR A 353 15.03 22.85 -0.88
C TYR A 353 15.13 21.40 -1.31
N ASN A 354 15.46 20.52 -0.36
CA ASN A 354 15.37 19.07 -0.52
C ASN A 354 14.10 18.60 0.21
N VAL A 355 13.11 18.12 -0.55
CA VAL A 355 11.76 17.84 -0.06
C VAL A 355 11.32 16.43 -0.45
N GLY A 356 10.72 15.71 0.47
CA GLY A 356 10.02 14.47 0.17
C GLY A 356 8.55 14.54 0.56
N TYR A 357 7.81 13.51 0.15
CA TYR A 357 6.37 13.45 0.37
C TYR A 357 5.97 12.08 0.91
N LEU A 358 5.06 12.09 1.86
CA LEU A 358 4.29 10.93 2.26
C LEU A 358 2.98 10.96 1.48
N CYS A 359 2.86 10.10 0.48
CA CYS A 359 1.63 9.87 -0.26
C CYS A 359 0.91 8.67 0.37
N ARG A 360 -0.22 8.91 1.05
CA ARG A 360 -0.96 7.84 1.72
C ARG A 360 -1.89 7.12 0.77
N ARG A 361 -2.21 5.89 1.09
CA ARG A 361 -3.14 5.06 0.32
C ARG A 361 -4.60 5.55 0.35
N ASP A 362 -4.93 6.51 1.21
CA ASP A 362 -6.22 7.20 1.23
C ASP A 362 -6.30 8.39 0.27
N GLY A 363 -5.17 8.78 -0.35
CA GLY A 363 -5.04 9.90 -1.29
C GLY A 363 -4.45 11.16 -0.64
N SER A 364 -4.36 11.23 0.68
CA SER A 364 -3.77 12.38 1.35
C SER A 364 -2.25 12.42 1.15
N THR A 365 -1.70 13.62 1.01
CA THR A 365 -0.26 13.85 0.80
C THR A 365 0.25 14.93 1.74
N GLU A 366 1.36 14.66 2.41
CA GLU A 366 2.06 15.62 3.27
C GLU A 366 3.55 15.65 2.91
N SER A 367 4.19 16.81 3.07
CA SER A 367 5.61 16.99 2.78
C SER A 367 6.48 16.97 4.03
N TYR A 368 7.73 16.53 3.85
CA TYR A 368 8.82 16.67 4.82
C TYR A 368 10.04 17.28 4.13
N GLU A 369 10.86 18.00 4.88
CA GLU A 369 11.99 18.77 4.35
C GLU A 369 13.28 18.38 5.06
N LYS A 370 14.40 18.36 4.31
CA LYS A 370 15.73 18.24 4.90
C LYS A 370 16.05 19.50 5.69
N LEU A 371 16.35 19.34 6.96
CA LEU A 371 16.59 20.47 7.88
C LEU A 371 18.07 20.88 7.88
N HIS A 372 18.97 19.91 7.90
CA HIS A 372 20.42 20.12 7.89
C HIS A 372 20.97 19.86 6.49
N ILE A 373 21.43 20.92 5.84
CA ILE A 373 22.02 20.87 4.51
C ILE A 373 23.50 20.64 4.65
N THR A 374 24.04 19.68 3.89
CA THR A 374 25.49 19.43 3.89
C THR A 374 26.25 20.63 3.33
N PRO A 375 27.54 20.81 3.73
CA PRO A 375 28.36 21.90 3.16
C PRO A 375 28.42 21.90 1.63
N ASP A 376 28.42 20.73 0.99
CA ASP A 376 28.44 20.63 -0.47
C ASP A 376 27.10 21.02 -1.11
N GLU A 377 25.97 20.57 -0.57
CA GLU A 377 24.64 20.98 -1.03
C GLU A 377 24.45 22.51 -0.92
N ALA A 378 24.95 23.11 0.17
CA ALA A 378 24.89 24.55 0.35
C ALA A 378 25.80 25.30 -0.63
N ARG A 379 27.05 24.83 -0.80
CA ARG A 379 28.06 25.49 -1.60
C ARG A 379 27.83 25.32 -3.10
N VAL A 380 27.51 24.10 -3.55
CA VAL A 380 27.43 23.75 -4.97
C VAL A 380 26.06 24.08 -5.53
N TRP A 381 24.99 23.71 -4.81
CA TRP A 381 23.61 23.87 -5.29
C TRP A 381 22.90 25.10 -4.73
N GLY A 382 23.43 25.72 -3.68
CA GLY A 382 22.78 26.83 -3.01
C GLY A 382 21.49 26.41 -2.29
N MET A 383 21.46 25.17 -1.81
CA MET A 383 20.29 24.60 -1.14
C MET A 383 20.11 25.20 0.26
N LYS A 384 18.85 25.34 0.70
CA LYS A 384 18.48 25.82 2.03
C LYS A 384 17.83 24.74 2.86
N GLY A 385 18.06 24.76 4.16
CA GLY A 385 17.38 23.91 5.12
C GLY A 385 15.91 24.25 5.25
N GLY A 386 15.10 23.22 5.50
CA GLY A 386 13.70 23.34 5.85
C GLY A 386 13.49 23.96 7.24
N SER A 387 12.24 24.18 7.63
CA SER A 387 11.89 24.85 8.87
C SER A 387 10.96 24.04 9.79
N LYS A 388 10.47 22.87 9.35
CA LYS A 388 9.45 22.11 10.07
C LYS A 388 9.89 20.67 10.36
N LEU A 389 9.90 20.30 11.63
CA LEU A 389 10.06 18.94 12.11
C LEU A 389 8.71 18.43 12.64
N GLN A 390 8.18 17.37 12.03
CA GLN A 390 6.88 16.77 12.44
C GLN A 390 6.87 15.26 12.25
N GLY A 391 6.11 14.57 13.10
CA GLY A 391 5.68 13.21 12.86
C GLY A 391 4.40 13.17 12.04
N PHE A 392 4.11 12.01 11.43
CA PHE A 392 2.96 11.80 10.56
C PHE A 392 2.12 10.64 11.09
N ASP A 393 0.83 10.86 11.26
CA ASP A 393 -0.10 9.81 11.59
C ASP A 393 -0.47 9.03 10.33
N THR A 394 -0.48 7.70 10.45
CA THR A 394 -0.87 6.79 9.37
C THR A 394 -1.77 5.69 9.92
N ASP A 395 -2.42 4.96 9.05
CA ASP A 395 -3.20 3.78 9.41
C ASP A 395 -2.35 2.62 9.99
N CYS A 396 -1.01 2.72 9.89
CA CYS A 396 -0.05 1.73 10.37
C CYS A 396 0.81 2.21 11.55
N GLY A 397 0.43 3.28 12.22
CA GLY A 397 1.17 3.88 13.34
C GLY A 397 1.70 5.26 13.00
N ARG A 398 2.41 5.86 13.95
CA ARG A 398 3.01 7.18 13.79
C ARG A 398 4.45 7.07 13.26
N ILE A 399 4.75 7.78 12.20
CA ILE A 399 6.07 7.72 11.58
C ILE A 399 6.80 9.06 11.63
N GLY A 400 8.12 9.00 11.57
CA GLY A 400 9.01 10.14 11.36
C GLY A 400 9.81 9.97 10.07
N VAL A 401 10.26 11.09 9.49
CA VAL A 401 11.18 11.07 8.35
C VAL A 401 12.32 12.05 8.59
N LEU A 402 13.55 11.58 8.43
CA LEU A 402 14.77 12.38 8.47
C LEU A 402 15.60 12.09 7.21
N ILE A 403 15.95 13.11 6.45
CA ILE A 403 16.64 12.92 5.17
C ILE A 403 18.15 12.89 5.40
N CYS A 404 18.77 11.71 5.15
CA CYS A 404 20.22 11.53 5.08
C CYS A 404 20.96 12.16 6.27
N TYR A 405 21.62 13.31 6.07
CA TYR A 405 22.41 14.05 7.07
C TYR A 405 21.60 14.40 8.32
N ASP A 406 20.29 14.63 8.22
CA ASP A 406 19.43 14.88 9.40
C ASP A 406 19.48 13.74 10.42
N SER A 407 19.69 12.50 9.98
CA SER A 407 19.79 11.34 10.87
C SER A 407 21.03 11.37 11.77
N GLU A 408 22.04 12.18 11.43
CA GLU A 408 23.27 12.34 12.23
C GLU A 408 23.05 13.26 13.46
N PHE A 409 21.90 13.99 13.53
CA PHE A 409 21.53 14.88 14.62
C PHE A 409 20.53 14.20 15.58
N PRO A 410 20.97 13.75 16.78
CA PRO A 410 20.14 12.96 17.68
C PRO A 410 18.92 13.73 18.19
N GLU A 411 18.97 15.04 18.25
CA GLU A 411 17.90 15.90 18.74
C GLU A 411 16.62 15.74 17.89
N LEU A 412 16.75 15.62 16.57
CA LEU A 412 15.61 15.51 15.67
C LEU A 412 14.83 14.22 15.91
N SER A 413 15.51 13.10 15.93
CA SER A 413 14.86 11.81 16.17
C SER A 413 14.28 11.71 17.58
N ARG A 414 14.93 12.34 18.57
CA ARG A 414 14.44 12.39 19.94
C ARG A 414 13.14 13.17 20.04
N LEU A 415 13.04 14.32 19.37
CA LEU A 415 11.81 15.13 19.32
C LEU A 415 10.67 14.40 18.61
N LEU A 416 10.97 13.59 17.58
CA LEU A 416 9.98 12.75 16.93
C LEU A 416 9.54 11.58 17.82
N ALA A 417 10.46 10.97 18.57
CA ALA A 417 10.14 9.92 19.54
C ALA A 417 9.26 10.43 20.69
N ASP A 418 9.54 11.64 21.17
CA ASP A 418 8.71 12.32 22.17
C ASP A 418 7.30 12.63 21.66
N ASP A 419 7.14 12.80 20.34
CA ASP A 419 5.84 12.91 19.67
C ASP A 419 5.17 11.52 19.43
N GLY A 420 5.78 10.41 19.87
CA GLY A 420 5.20 9.06 19.79
C GLY A 420 5.49 8.32 18.49
N MET A 421 6.61 8.58 17.84
CA MET A 421 7.04 7.90 16.62
C MET A 421 7.35 6.42 16.86
N ASP A 422 6.75 5.54 16.06
CA ASP A 422 7.01 4.09 16.05
C ASP A 422 8.12 3.70 15.06
N ILE A 423 8.12 4.34 13.87
CA ILE A 423 9.05 4.04 12.78
C ILE A 423 9.67 5.33 12.25
N LEU A 424 11.00 5.37 12.18
CA LEU A 424 11.76 6.41 11.51
C LEU A 424 12.21 5.94 10.13
N PHE A 425 11.86 6.68 9.10
CA PHE A 425 12.33 6.46 7.73
C PHE A 425 13.45 7.43 7.39
N VAL A 426 14.53 6.91 6.78
CA VAL A 426 15.70 7.70 6.40
C VAL A 426 16.05 7.42 4.94
N PRO A 427 15.50 8.19 4.00
CA PRO A 427 16.02 8.19 2.63
C PRO A 427 17.40 8.84 2.62
N PHE A 428 18.36 8.23 1.92
CA PHE A 428 19.71 8.78 1.86
C PHE A 428 20.37 8.59 0.49
N LEU A 429 21.36 9.44 0.20
CA LEU A 429 22.28 9.32 -0.90
C LEU A 429 23.70 9.61 -0.36
N THR A 430 24.62 8.69 -0.55
CA THR A 430 26.03 8.84 -0.14
C THR A 430 26.96 8.40 -1.25
N ASP A 431 28.02 9.16 -1.46
CA ASP A 431 29.03 8.96 -2.50
C ASP A 431 30.14 7.99 -2.08
N THR A 432 30.37 7.88 -0.78
CA THR A 432 31.47 7.12 -0.21
C THR A 432 31.02 6.15 0.89
N GLN A 433 31.84 5.12 1.10
CA GLN A 433 31.61 4.20 2.22
C GLN A 433 31.69 4.93 3.58
N ASN A 434 32.48 6.00 3.70
CA ASN A 434 32.54 6.80 4.92
C ASN A 434 31.24 7.55 5.17
N GLY A 435 30.65 8.17 4.13
CA GLY A 435 29.33 8.82 4.21
C GLY A 435 28.25 7.84 4.61
N TYR A 436 28.19 6.70 3.93
CA TYR A 436 27.29 5.61 4.29
C TYR A 436 27.45 5.15 5.74
N SER A 437 28.70 4.94 6.19
CA SER A 437 28.97 4.47 7.56
C SER A 437 28.45 5.43 8.62
N ARG A 438 28.53 6.75 8.38
CA ARG A 438 27.94 7.75 9.30
C ARG A 438 26.42 7.59 9.38
N VAL A 439 25.74 7.60 8.24
CA VAL A 439 24.27 7.44 8.18
C VAL A 439 23.85 6.12 8.84
N ARG A 440 24.52 5.01 8.49
CA ARG A 440 24.23 3.69 9.05
C ARG A 440 24.34 3.64 10.57
N ASN A 441 25.48 4.09 11.10
CA ASN A 441 25.75 4.00 12.54
C ASN A 441 24.87 4.96 13.34
N CYS A 442 24.61 6.16 12.82
CA CYS A 442 23.69 7.09 13.44
C CYS A 442 22.26 6.53 13.41
N ALA A 443 21.78 6.01 12.28
CA ALA A 443 20.45 5.41 12.17
C ALA A 443 20.25 4.25 13.17
N GLN A 444 21.26 3.39 13.33
CA GLN A 444 21.24 2.32 14.34
C GLN A 444 21.17 2.88 15.76
N ALA A 445 21.94 3.92 16.08
CA ALA A 445 21.86 4.58 17.37
C ALA A 445 20.47 5.17 17.62
N ARG A 446 19.81 5.77 16.59
CA ARG A 446 18.44 6.29 16.70
C ARG A 446 17.44 5.20 17.05
N ALA A 447 17.59 3.98 16.51
CA ALA A 447 16.70 2.86 16.85
C ALA A 447 16.85 2.45 18.33
N ILE A 448 18.07 2.40 18.83
CA ILE A 448 18.37 1.97 20.19
C ILE A 448 17.91 3.03 21.21
N GLU A 449 18.37 4.27 21.05
CA GLU A 449 18.14 5.33 22.04
C GLU A 449 16.71 5.85 22.08
N ASN A 450 15.94 5.69 20.98
CA ASN A 450 14.54 6.12 20.88
C ASN A 450 13.53 4.97 20.93
N GLU A 451 14.02 3.73 21.11
CA GLU A 451 13.16 2.54 21.21
C GLU A 451 12.14 2.46 20.07
N CYS A 452 12.62 2.68 18.82
CA CYS A 452 11.80 2.68 17.60
C CYS A 452 12.46 1.82 16.51
N TYR A 453 11.71 1.50 15.46
CA TYR A 453 12.31 0.97 14.25
C TYR A 453 12.88 2.10 13.40
N VAL A 454 14.01 1.82 12.73
CA VAL A 454 14.61 2.77 11.77
C VAL A 454 14.85 2.07 10.45
N ALA A 455 14.27 2.57 9.38
CA ALA A 455 14.36 2.02 8.03
C ALA A 455 15.13 2.99 7.13
N ILE A 456 16.31 2.57 6.65
CA ILE A 456 17.14 3.40 5.78
C ILE A 456 17.14 2.85 4.35
N ALA A 457 16.91 3.69 3.34
CA ALA A 457 16.97 3.32 1.93
C ALA A 457 17.91 4.25 1.15
N GLY A 458 18.82 3.67 0.40
CA GLY A 458 19.85 4.41 -0.32
C GLY A 458 19.99 4.01 -1.78
N SER A 459 20.63 4.91 -2.54
CA SER A 459 20.92 4.70 -3.95
C SER A 459 22.28 4.04 -4.16
N VAL A 460 22.38 3.22 -5.21
CA VAL A 460 23.59 2.51 -5.64
C VAL A 460 23.90 2.77 -7.10
N GLY A 461 25.08 2.40 -7.57
CA GLY A 461 25.49 2.54 -8.97
C GLY A 461 26.21 3.84 -9.26
N ASN A 462 26.35 4.17 -10.54
CA ASN A 462 27.10 5.33 -10.99
C ASN A 462 26.36 6.06 -12.11
N LEU A 463 26.42 7.39 -12.09
CA LEU A 463 25.88 8.29 -13.09
C LEU A 463 26.99 9.14 -13.71
N PRO A 464 27.84 8.61 -14.60
CA PRO A 464 29.03 9.31 -15.11
C PRO A 464 28.73 10.59 -15.91
N ARG A 465 27.45 10.88 -16.15
CA ARG A 465 26.98 12.09 -16.86
C ARG A 465 26.22 13.06 -15.98
N VAL A 466 26.28 12.89 -14.64
CA VAL A 466 25.64 13.78 -13.69
C VAL A 466 26.70 14.26 -12.70
N HIS A 467 27.17 15.48 -12.89
CA HIS A 467 28.18 16.08 -12.01
C HIS A 467 27.67 16.16 -10.57
N ASN A 468 28.51 15.89 -9.61
CA ASN A 468 28.26 15.84 -8.15
C ASN A 468 27.27 14.77 -7.67
N MET A 469 26.77 13.89 -8.56
CA MET A 469 25.96 12.72 -8.20
C MET A 469 26.38 11.49 -9.01
N ASP A 470 27.65 11.42 -9.37
CA ASP A 470 28.21 10.42 -10.28
C ASP A 470 28.52 9.09 -9.60
N ILE A 471 28.75 9.06 -8.29
CA ILE A 471 29.06 7.85 -7.52
C ILE A 471 28.08 7.69 -6.35
N GLN A 472 27.58 6.46 -6.14
CA GLN A 472 26.72 6.14 -5.00
C GLN A 472 27.18 4.84 -4.33
N TYR A 473 27.13 4.84 -3.01
CA TYR A 473 27.36 3.68 -2.18
C TYR A 473 26.26 3.53 -1.13
N ALA A 474 25.57 2.40 -1.10
CA ALA A 474 24.52 2.15 -0.13
C ALA A 474 24.37 0.67 0.25
N GLN A 475 23.81 0.47 1.43
CA GLN A 475 23.18 -0.76 1.89
C GLN A 475 21.94 -0.37 2.69
N SER A 476 20.75 -0.72 2.19
CA SER A 476 19.49 -0.46 2.86
C SER A 476 19.27 -1.43 4.01
N ILE A 477 18.77 -0.93 5.15
CA ILE A 477 18.67 -1.71 6.39
C ILE A 477 17.42 -1.32 7.17
N VAL A 478 16.83 -2.29 7.86
CA VAL A 478 15.84 -2.06 8.91
C VAL A 478 16.47 -2.38 10.26
N PHE A 479 16.63 -1.35 11.09
CA PHE A 479 17.15 -1.45 12.44
C PHE A 479 16.04 -1.61 13.47
N THR A 480 16.38 -2.24 14.60
CA THR A 480 15.53 -2.41 15.77
C THR A 480 16.22 -1.89 17.02
N PRO A 481 15.50 -1.68 18.12
CA PRO A 481 16.12 -1.63 19.44
C PRO A 481 16.96 -2.90 19.72
N CYS A 482 17.83 -2.83 20.74
CA CYS A 482 18.61 -3.96 21.22
C CYS A 482 18.11 -4.39 22.59
N ASP A 483 17.13 -5.29 22.66
CA ASP A 483 16.61 -5.90 23.87
C ASP A 483 16.14 -7.35 23.56
N PHE A 484 15.77 -8.14 24.56
CA PHE A 484 15.47 -9.58 24.43
C PHE A 484 14.43 -9.93 23.36
N ALA A 485 13.49 -9.05 23.08
CA ALA A 485 12.46 -9.26 22.04
C ALA A 485 12.97 -9.00 20.60
N PHE A 486 14.17 -8.43 20.45
CA PHE A 486 14.75 -7.99 19.19
C PHE A 486 16.05 -8.72 18.87
N PRO A 487 16.52 -8.69 17.61
CA PRO A 487 17.83 -9.22 17.25
C PRO A 487 18.95 -8.55 18.08
N ALA A 488 19.89 -9.36 18.59
CA ALA A 488 20.94 -8.88 19.48
C ALA A 488 21.86 -7.81 18.84
N ASN A 489 21.99 -7.83 17.50
CA ASN A 489 22.76 -6.84 16.75
C ASN A 489 21.93 -5.62 16.32
N GLY A 490 20.64 -5.54 16.69
CA GLY A 490 19.76 -4.45 16.31
C GLY A 490 19.44 -4.37 14.82
N ILE A 491 19.57 -5.47 14.05
CA ILE A 491 19.30 -5.52 12.61
C ILE A 491 18.18 -6.51 12.35
N LYS A 492 17.05 -6.02 11.84
CA LYS A 492 15.91 -6.86 11.43
C LYS A 492 16.13 -7.48 10.06
N ALA A 493 16.60 -6.68 9.11
CA ALA A 493 16.93 -7.09 7.76
C ALA A 493 17.92 -6.11 7.13
N GLU A 494 18.78 -6.60 6.24
CA GLU A 494 19.73 -5.78 5.50
C GLU A 494 19.84 -6.25 4.05
N ALA A 495 20.01 -5.30 3.14
CA ALA A 495 20.20 -5.56 1.72
C ALA A 495 21.64 -5.98 1.41
N THR A 496 21.88 -6.57 0.25
CA THR A 496 23.24 -6.75 -0.27
C THR A 496 23.84 -5.39 -0.63
N PRO A 497 25.05 -5.04 -0.15
CA PRO A 497 25.68 -3.77 -0.49
C PRO A 497 25.80 -3.57 -2.01
N ASN A 498 25.54 -2.34 -2.46
CA ASN A 498 25.69 -1.91 -3.86
C ASN A 498 24.96 -2.76 -4.91
N THR A 499 23.86 -3.42 -4.53
CA THR A 499 23.04 -4.23 -5.43
C THR A 499 21.63 -3.69 -5.47
N GLU A 500 21.07 -3.45 -6.65
CA GLU A 500 19.65 -3.05 -6.76
C GLU A 500 18.75 -4.17 -6.25
N MET A 501 17.90 -3.86 -5.30
CA MET A 501 16.94 -4.82 -4.76
C MET A 501 15.82 -4.16 -3.94
N ILE A 502 14.79 -4.91 -3.70
CA ILE A 502 13.75 -4.63 -2.71
C ILE A 502 14.11 -5.36 -1.42
N LEU A 503 14.18 -4.63 -0.32
CA LEU A 503 14.27 -5.22 1.01
C LEU A 503 12.90 -5.15 1.68
N VAL A 504 12.33 -6.29 2.05
CA VAL A 504 11.05 -6.37 2.77
C VAL A 504 11.29 -6.84 4.19
N ALA A 505 10.69 -6.17 5.15
CA ALA A 505 10.77 -6.56 6.56
C ALA A 505 9.45 -6.31 7.29
N ASP A 506 9.12 -7.23 8.20
CA ASP A 506 7.98 -7.10 9.10
C ASP A 506 8.46 -6.51 10.45
N VAL A 507 7.85 -5.41 10.88
CA VAL A 507 8.11 -4.75 12.17
C VAL A 507 6.88 -4.81 13.05
N ASP A 508 7.05 -5.23 14.28
CA ASP A 508 5.96 -5.46 15.24
C ASP A 508 5.88 -4.28 16.22
N ILE A 509 4.89 -3.42 16.03
CA ILE A 509 4.70 -2.20 16.85
C ILE A 509 4.38 -2.54 18.32
N ASP A 510 3.74 -3.67 18.58
CA ASP A 510 3.40 -4.06 19.95
C ASP A 510 4.66 -4.48 20.74
N LEU A 511 5.69 -4.98 20.07
CA LEU A 511 6.99 -5.22 20.71
C LEU A 511 7.66 -3.91 21.19
N LEU A 512 7.52 -2.80 20.48
CA LEU A 512 8.00 -1.49 20.95
C LEU A 512 7.25 -1.06 22.21
N ARG A 513 5.94 -1.24 22.25
CA ARG A 513 5.13 -0.91 23.44
C ARG A 513 5.47 -1.78 24.63
N GLN A 514 5.80 -3.06 24.39
CA GLN A 514 6.27 -3.97 25.45
C GLN A 514 7.66 -3.53 25.95
N LEU A 515 8.57 -3.18 25.06
CA LEU A 515 9.91 -2.66 25.40
C LEU A 515 9.78 -1.41 26.28
N ASN A 516 9.02 -0.42 25.86
CA ASN A 516 8.81 0.83 26.58
C ASN A 516 8.27 0.64 28.01
N ARG A 517 7.53 -0.45 28.27
CA ARG A 517 6.95 -0.76 29.59
C ARG A 517 7.81 -1.68 30.42
N PHE A 518 8.41 -2.71 29.79
CA PHE A 518 8.96 -3.87 30.49
C PHE A 518 10.38 -4.23 30.01
N GLY A 519 11.00 -3.41 29.14
CA GLY A 519 12.36 -3.66 28.65
C GLY A 519 13.41 -3.73 29.76
N SER A 520 14.51 -4.41 29.49
CA SER A 520 15.65 -4.50 30.41
C SER A 520 16.28 -3.15 30.70
N VAL A 521 16.22 -2.25 29.74
CA VAL A 521 16.52 -0.82 29.82
C VAL A 521 15.42 -0.05 29.08
N ARG A 522 15.12 1.18 29.52
CA ARG A 522 14.05 1.98 28.94
C ARG A 522 14.58 3.36 28.59
N ASN A 523 15.40 3.40 27.57
CA ASN A 523 16.18 4.59 27.17
C ASN A 523 15.29 5.83 26.94
N LEU A 524 14.07 5.65 26.45
CA LEU A 524 13.14 6.74 26.26
C LEU A 524 12.53 7.25 27.57
N ASN A 525 12.18 6.34 28.48
CA ASN A 525 11.48 6.65 29.73
C ASN A 525 12.42 7.02 30.91
N ASP A 526 13.63 6.45 30.95
CA ASP A 526 14.55 6.61 32.10
C ASP A 526 15.44 7.86 31.97
N ARG A 527 15.08 8.79 31.08
CA ARG A 527 15.78 10.06 30.90
C ARG A 527 15.66 10.96 32.16
N ARG A 528 16.73 11.67 32.44
CA ARG A 528 16.82 12.57 33.61
C ARG A 528 16.23 13.96 33.30
N PHE A 529 14.90 14.03 33.17
CA PHE A 529 14.16 15.27 32.94
C PHE A 529 14.31 16.30 34.07
N ASP A 530 14.81 15.88 35.22
CA ASP A 530 15.21 16.74 36.31
C ASP A 530 16.51 17.51 36.05
N ILE A 531 17.33 17.08 35.05
CA ILE A 531 18.62 17.70 34.72
C ILE A 531 18.55 18.46 33.40
N PHE A 532 17.85 17.94 32.39
CA PHE A 532 17.78 18.55 31.06
C PHE A 532 16.42 18.36 30.40
N GLU A 533 16.11 19.23 29.46
CA GLU A 533 14.90 19.19 28.64
C GLU A 533 15.25 19.55 27.19
N LEU A 534 14.66 18.82 26.23
CA LEU A 534 14.76 19.11 24.81
C LEU A 534 13.39 19.61 24.32
N LYS A 535 13.36 20.77 23.70
CA LYS A 535 12.13 21.40 23.18
C LYS A 535 12.29 21.90 21.76
N LYS A 536 11.23 21.77 20.96
CA LYS A 536 11.10 22.52 19.70
C LYS A 536 10.97 24.01 20.03
N THR A 537 11.79 24.85 19.43
CA THR A 537 11.56 26.30 19.48
C THR A 537 10.33 26.65 18.65
N LYS A 538 9.51 27.59 19.10
CA LYS A 538 8.41 28.10 18.26
C LYS A 538 9.03 28.74 17.02
N SER A 539 8.51 28.41 15.84
CA SER A 539 8.89 29.08 14.60
C SER A 539 8.69 30.58 14.72
N LEU A 540 9.67 31.37 14.27
CA LEU A 540 9.57 32.84 14.21
C LEU A 540 8.42 33.31 13.31
N THR A 541 7.77 32.42 12.55
CA THR A 541 6.63 32.69 11.67
C THR A 541 5.27 32.65 12.36
N ASP A 542 5.16 32.09 13.58
CA ASP A 542 3.88 32.04 14.33
C ASP A 542 3.49 33.34 15.03
N GLY A 543 4.29 34.37 14.87
CA GLY A 543 4.07 35.71 15.48
C GLY A 543 3.76 36.86 14.51
N LEU A 544 3.53 36.57 13.23
CA LEU A 544 3.25 37.54 12.17
C LEU A 544 1.93 37.28 11.44
N ASN A 545 0.89 36.87 12.16
CA ASN A 545 -0.49 36.91 11.67
C ASN A 545 -1.31 37.90 12.50
#